data_ca7fc0097fba8d55b95990129d89afe2
#
_entry.id   ca7fc0097fba8d55b95990129d89afe2
#
_cell.length_a   1.000
_cell.length_b   1.000
_cell.length_c   1.000
_cell.angle_alpha   90.00
_cell.angle_beta   90.00
_cell.angle_gamma   90.00
#
_symmetry.space_group_name_H-M   'P 1'
#
loop_
_entity.id
_entity.type
_entity.pdbx_description
1 polymer ?
#
loop_
_entity_poly.entity_id
_entity_poly.type
_entity_poly.pdbx_seq_one_letter_code
_entity_poly.pdbx_strand_id
1 'polypeptide(L)'
;LDAIRYHTTGKANMTMLEQIIYLADFISADRDYKDIDIIRKETQRGIEYGLLYGTAYTIKSVASRQILLHPMTVEAYNWIIDEYFN
;
A
#
# COMPACT_ATOMS: atom_id res chain seq x y z
N LEU A 1 -11.01 8.56 -12.84
CA LEU A 1 -9.58 8.23 -12.94
C LEU A 1 -9.24 7.04 -12.07
N ASP A 2 -8.47 6.12 -12.61
CA ASP A 2 -8.09 4.91 -11.89
C ASP A 2 -7.30 5.21 -10.61
N ALA A 3 -6.49 6.25 -10.61
CA ALA A 3 -5.70 6.64 -9.44
C ALA A 3 -6.58 6.94 -8.23
N ILE A 4 -7.72 7.60 -8.44
CA ILE A 4 -8.66 7.91 -7.37
C ILE A 4 -9.44 6.67 -6.97
N ARG A 5 -9.85 5.86 -7.96
CA ARG A 5 -10.67 4.68 -7.73
C ARG A 5 -9.97 3.62 -6.86
N TYR A 6 -8.67 3.44 -7.04
CA TYR A 6 -7.92 2.36 -6.41
C TYR A 6 -7.01 2.80 -5.26
N HIS A 7 -7.15 4.03 -4.76
CA HIS A 7 -6.25 4.54 -3.72
C HIS A 7 -6.36 3.78 -2.39
N THR A 8 -7.49 3.12 -2.11
CA THR A 8 -7.68 2.39 -0.86
C THR A 8 -7.26 0.93 -0.94
N THR A 9 -7.46 0.29 -2.09
CA THR A 9 -7.15 -1.15 -2.25
C THR A 9 -5.81 -1.40 -2.94
N GLY A 10 -5.35 -0.42 -3.72
CA GLY A 10 -4.26 -0.63 -4.66
C GLY A 10 -4.71 -1.48 -5.84
N LYS A 11 -3.81 -1.77 -6.73
CA LYS A 11 -4.01 -2.71 -7.84
C LYS A 11 -2.67 -3.12 -8.42
N ALA A 12 -2.66 -4.16 -9.25
CA ALA A 12 -1.49 -4.52 -10.03
C ALA A 12 -1.22 -3.47 -11.12
N ASN A 13 0.04 -3.33 -11.50
CA ASN A 13 0.47 -2.44 -12.59
C ASN A 13 0.08 -0.97 -12.36
N MET A 14 0.23 -0.48 -11.14
CA MET A 14 -0.06 0.92 -10.84
C MET A 14 0.89 1.85 -11.59
N THR A 15 0.33 2.90 -12.18
CA THR A 15 1.15 4.00 -12.72
C THR A 15 1.84 4.73 -11.57
N MET A 16 2.83 5.56 -11.89
CA MET A 16 3.49 6.35 -10.85
C MET A 16 2.50 7.26 -10.11
N LEU A 17 1.56 7.86 -10.83
CA LEU A 17 0.54 8.71 -10.22
C LEU A 17 -0.34 7.90 -9.26
N GLU A 18 -0.74 6.70 -9.65
CA GLU A 18 -1.56 5.82 -8.81
C GLU A 18 -0.80 5.40 -7.54
N GLN A 19 0.50 5.11 -7.68
CA GLN A 19 1.35 4.77 -6.55
C GLN A 19 1.46 5.95 -5.56
N ILE A 20 1.66 7.15 -6.08
CA ILE A 20 1.77 8.35 -5.26
C ILE A 20 0.48 8.62 -4.50
N ILE A 21 -0.66 8.53 -5.18
CA ILE A 21 -1.97 8.78 -4.55
C ILE A 21 -2.27 7.73 -3.50
N TYR A 22 -2.01 6.45 -3.80
CA TYR A 22 -2.22 5.37 -2.85
C TYR A 22 -1.41 5.60 -1.57
N LEU A 23 -0.12 5.92 -1.74
CA LEU A 23 0.79 6.08 -0.61
C LEU A 23 0.48 7.36 0.17
N ALA A 24 0.17 8.46 -0.52
CA ALA A 24 -0.17 9.72 0.12
C ALA A 24 -1.43 9.59 0.97
N ASP A 25 -2.45 8.90 0.47
CA ASP A 25 -3.66 8.62 1.24
C ASP A 25 -3.34 7.80 2.49
N PHE A 26 -2.48 6.80 2.35
CA PHE A 26 -2.09 5.92 3.44
C PHE A 26 -1.35 6.68 4.54
N ILE A 27 -0.40 7.54 4.15
CA ILE A 27 0.45 8.26 5.09
C ILE A 27 -0.27 9.44 5.72
N SER A 28 -1.07 10.16 4.95
CA SER A 28 -1.74 11.38 5.41
C SER A 28 -3.08 11.13 6.07
N ALA A 29 -3.61 9.91 5.98
CA ALA A 29 -4.81 9.56 6.73
C ALA A 29 -4.55 9.81 8.22
N ASP A 30 -5.58 10.29 8.92
CA ASP A 30 -5.48 10.58 10.36
C ASP A 30 -5.42 9.27 11.14
N ARG A 31 -4.30 8.59 11.02
CA ARG A 31 -4.05 7.28 11.62
C ARG A 31 -2.99 7.43 12.67
N ASP A 32 -3.34 7.06 13.90
CA ASP A 32 -2.45 7.11 15.04
C ASP A 32 -2.04 5.68 15.41
N TYR A 33 -1.06 5.14 14.67
CA TYR A 33 -0.52 3.83 14.96
C TYR A 33 0.99 3.81 14.71
N LYS A 34 1.68 2.89 15.38
CA LYS A 34 3.14 2.84 15.35
C LYS A 34 3.71 2.57 13.96
N ASP A 35 3.01 1.76 13.18
CA ASP A 35 3.51 1.32 11.88
C ASP A 35 3.54 2.45 10.85
N ILE A 36 2.79 3.55 11.08
CA ILE A 36 2.80 4.69 10.16
C ILE A 36 4.20 5.34 10.10
N ASP A 37 4.90 5.40 11.23
CA ASP A 37 6.24 5.98 11.25
C ASP A 37 7.22 5.11 10.49
N ILE A 38 7.08 3.79 10.58
CA ILE A 38 7.89 2.85 9.82
C ILE A 38 7.64 3.04 8.32
N ILE A 39 6.38 3.16 7.92
CA ILE A 39 6.01 3.34 6.52
C ILE A 39 6.56 4.67 5.99
N ARG A 40 6.43 5.75 6.75
CA ARG A 40 6.99 7.06 6.38
C ARG A 40 8.49 6.99 6.19
N LYS A 41 9.19 6.34 7.11
CA LYS A 41 10.64 6.20 7.05
C LYS A 41 11.06 5.38 5.84
N GLU A 42 10.39 4.26 5.59
CA GLU A 42 10.69 3.41 4.45
C GLU A 42 10.37 4.09 3.11
N THR A 43 9.34 4.93 3.08
CA THR A 43 9.01 5.72 1.89
C THR A 43 10.14 6.68 1.52
N GLN A 44 10.88 7.18 2.50
CA GLN A 44 12.03 8.05 2.27
C GLN A 44 13.19 7.32 1.61
N ARG A 45 13.28 6.00 1.78
CA ARG A 45 14.27 5.17 1.09
C ARG A 45 13.92 4.98 -0.39
N GLY A 46 12.63 4.99 -0.70
CA GLY A 46 12.13 4.82 -2.05
C GLY A 46 10.65 4.49 -1.99
N ILE A 47 9.91 4.89 -3.02
CA ILE A 47 8.46 4.67 -3.07
C ILE A 47 8.13 3.17 -2.98
N GLU A 48 8.98 2.31 -3.57
CA GLU A 48 8.77 0.86 -3.55
C GLU A 48 8.75 0.31 -2.13
N TYR A 49 9.56 0.85 -1.23
CA TYR A 49 9.58 0.43 0.16
C TYR A 49 8.31 0.86 0.90
N GLY A 50 7.85 2.08 0.64
CA GLY A 50 6.58 2.55 1.22
C GLY A 50 5.40 1.72 0.75
N LEU A 51 5.36 1.39 -0.54
CA LEU A 51 4.32 0.54 -1.10
C LEU A 51 4.34 -0.85 -0.47
N LEU A 52 5.52 -1.44 -0.32
CA LEU A 52 5.66 -2.76 0.29
C LEU A 52 5.15 -2.78 1.73
N TYR A 53 5.64 -1.87 2.55
CA TYR A 53 5.26 -1.83 3.95
C TYR A 53 3.78 -1.43 4.14
N GLY A 54 3.27 -0.52 3.29
CA GLY A 54 1.87 -0.11 3.35
C GLY A 54 0.91 -1.24 3.00
N THR A 55 1.17 -1.95 1.92
CA THR A 55 0.32 -3.08 1.52
C THR A 55 0.44 -4.22 2.52
N ALA A 56 1.64 -4.52 3.01
CA ALA A 56 1.83 -5.55 4.03
C ALA A 56 1.07 -5.21 5.32
N TYR A 57 1.10 -3.96 5.75
CA TYR A 57 0.34 -3.51 6.91
C TYR A 57 -1.16 -3.72 6.69
N THR A 58 -1.66 -3.34 5.52
CA THR A 58 -3.08 -3.50 5.19
C THR A 58 -3.50 -4.96 5.26
N ILE A 59 -2.70 -5.86 4.67
CA ILE A 59 -3.00 -7.29 4.66
C ILE A 59 -3.00 -7.84 6.08
N LYS A 60 -2.00 -7.49 6.89
CA LYS A 60 -1.92 -7.94 8.29
C LYS A 60 -3.12 -7.43 9.10
N SER A 61 -3.49 -6.17 8.92
CA SER A 61 -4.59 -5.57 9.66
C SER A 61 -5.92 -6.24 9.33
N VAL A 62 -6.18 -6.45 8.04
CA VAL A 62 -7.41 -7.12 7.60
C VAL A 62 -7.45 -8.55 8.10
N ALA A 63 -6.35 -9.28 7.95
CA ALA A 63 -6.27 -10.68 8.39
C ALA A 63 -6.44 -10.81 9.90
N SER A 64 -5.86 -9.89 10.68
CA SER A 64 -5.96 -9.93 12.14
C SER A 64 -7.38 -9.69 12.63
N ARG A 65 -8.18 -8.94 11.87
CA ARG A 65 -9.58 -8.69 12.17
C ARG A 65 -10.50 -9.77 11.61
N GLN A 66 -9.95 -10.76 10.90
CA GLN A 66 -10.68 -11.90 10.35
C GLN A 66 -11.82 -11.47 9.40
N ILE A 67 -11.58 -10.41 8.63
CA ILE A 67 -12.50 -9.95 7.58
C ILE A 67 -11.95 -10.31 6.22
N LEU A 68 -12.81 -10.27 5.21
CA LEU A 68 -12.42 -10.65 3.85
C LEU A 68 -11.39 -9.67 3.28
N LEU A 69 -10.33 -10.22 2.70
CA LEU A 69 -9.31 -9.43 2.05
C LEU A 69 -9.70 -9.21 0.59
N HIS A 70 -9.69 -7.94 0.19
CA HIS A 70 -10.04 -7.59 -1.19
C HIS A 70 -9.00 -8.17 -2.15
N PRO A 71 -9.43 -8.88 -3.22
CA PRO A 71 -8.47 -9.50 -4.15
C PRO A 71 -7.49 -8.51 -4.77
N MET A 72 -7.91 -7.28 -5.03
CA MET A 72 -7.03 -6.26 -5.62
C MET A 72 -5.88 -5.86 -4.69
N THR A 73 -6.08 -5.95 -3.38
CA THR A 73 -5.00 -5.70 -2.42
C THR A 73 -3.93 -6.78 -2.52
N VAL A 74 -4.32 -8.03 -2.66
CA VAL A 74 -3.40 -9.14 -2.85
C VAL A 74 -2.64 -9.00 -4.17
N GLU A 75 -3.35 -8.65 -5.23
CA GLU A 75 -2.73 -8.42 -6.54
C GLU A 75 -1.73 -7.28 -6.51
N ALA A 76 -2.07 -6.20 -5.80
CA ALA A 76 -1.17 -5.06 -5.64
C ALA A 76 0.11 -5.48 -4.91
N TYR A 77 -0.03 -6.22 -3.82
CA TYR A 77 1.12 -6.71 -3.06
C TYR A 77 2.01 -7.59 -3.93
N ASN A 78 1.42 -8.56 -4.63
CA ASN A 78 2.16 -9.46 -5.49
C ASN A 78 2.88 -8.70 -6.62
N TRP A 79 2.22 -7.72 -7.21
CA TRP A 79 2.82 -6.90 -8.25
C TRP A 79 4.02 -6.11 -7.72
N ILE A 80 3.91 -5.52 -6.52
CA ILE A 80 5.00 -4.76 -5.91
C ILE A 80 6.22 -5.65 -5.70
N ILE A 81 6.01 -6.86 -5.16
CA ILE A 81 7.09 -7.82 -4.95
C ILE A 81 7.74 -8.18 -6.28
N ASP A 82 6.95 -8.50 -7.28
CA ASP A 82 7.46 -8.94 -8.58
C ASP A 82 8.18 -7.81 -9.32
N GLU A 83 7.64 -6.60 -9.27
CA GLU A 83 8.19 -5.46 -10.01
C GLU A 83 9.45 -4.89 -9.38
N TYR A 84 9.50 -4.80 -8.06
CA TYR A 84 10.55 -4.07 -7.37
C TYR A 84 11.51 -4.92 -6.54
N PHE A 85 11.12 -6.13 -6.15
CA PHE A 85 11.90 -6.92 -5.21
C PHE A 85 12.29 -8.31 -5.72
N ASN A 86 11.85 -8.63 -6.91
CA ASN A 86 12.15 -9.92 -7.52
C ASN A 86 13.17 -9.78 -8.65
#